data_8600be390460d5e742c6846aa8e0af3d
#
_entry.id   8600be390460d5e742c6846aa8e0af3d
#
_cell.length_a   1.000
_cell.length_b   1.000
_cell.length_c   1.000
_cell.angle_alpha   90.00
_cell.angle_beta   90.00
_cell.angle_gamma   90.00
#
_symmetry.space_group_name_H-M   'P 1'
#
loop_
_entity.id
_entity.type
_entity.pdbx_description
1 polymer ?
#
loop_
_entity_poly.entity_id
_entity_poly.type
_entity_poly.pdbx_seq_one_letter_code
_entity_poly.pdbx_strand_id
1 'polypeptide(L)'
;IFKSITHVPPFVGILLVLGALWLATELFYRHQSEHEGAGETQKRIVGIISRIDMSTILFFLGILMAVGCLQQIGVLASVGRGLDTTFEGNHYLVTGIIGVLSSIVDNVPLVAGCMGMYPIAEVGDMAQDGIFWQLLAYCAGVGGSMLIIGSAAGVVVMGLEKITFGWYMKRISWIAFLGYVAGIAVYWLGKTVIGL
;
A
#
# COMPACT_ATOMS: atom_id res chain seq x y z
N ILE A 1 4.87 -9.48 -12.76
CA ILE A 1 4.95 -10.10 -14.10
C ILE A 1 4.49 -9.11 -15.18
N PHE A 2 3.25 -8.55 -15.14
CA PHE A 2 2.74 -7.62 -16.17
C PHE A 2 3.65 -6.40 -16.37
N LYS A 3 4.01 -5.70 -15.27
CA LYS A 3 4.92 -4.54 -15.30
C LYS A 3 6.30 -4.91 -15.88
N SER A 4 6.82 -6.09 -15.55
CA SER A 4 8.15 -6.53 -16.00
C SER A 4 8.20 -6.86 -17.50
N ILE A 5 7.07 -7.24 -18.10
CA ILE A 5 6.98 -7.60 -19.52
C ILE A 5 6.61 -6.39 -20.38
N THR A 6 5.63 -5.60 -19.92
CA THR A 6 5.02 -4.51 -20.72
C THR A 6 5.60 -3.14 -20.44
N HIS A 7 6.35 -2.98 -19.35
CA HIS A 7 6.83 -1.69 -18.82
C HIS A 7 5.73 -0.65 -18.57
N VAL A 8 4.46 -1.10 -18.56
CA VAL A 8 3.28 -0.24 -18.34
C VAL A 8 2.90 -0.26 -16.85
N PRO A 9 2.36 0.84 -16.31
CA PRO A 9 1.92 0.90 -14.91
C PRO A 9 0.95 -0.23 -14.55
N PRO A 10 1.03 -0.81 -13.34
CA PRO A 10 0.23 -1.96 -12.92
C PRO A 10 -1.29 -1.74 -13.03
N PHE A 11 -1.76 -0.50 -12.84
CA PHE A 11 -3.19 -0.19 -12.92
C PHE A 11 -3.78 -0.42 -14.32
N VAL A 12 -2.98 -0.25 -15.39
CA VAL A 12 -3.42 -0.52 -16.76
C VAL A 12 -3.69 -2.02 -16.95
N GLY A 13 -2.84 -2.88 -16.36
CA GLY A 13 -3.07 -4.32 -16.35
C GLY A 13 -4.35 -4.72 -15.61
N ILE A 14 -4.61 -4.08 -14.48
CA ILE A 14 -5.85 -4.30 -13.71
C ILE A 14 -7.07 -3.86 -14.52
N LEU A 15 -7.03 -2.70 -15.17
CA LEU A 15 -8.13 -2.22 -16.03
C LEU A 15 -8.37 -3.14 -17.21
N LEU A 16 -7.31 -3.67 -17.83
CA LEU A 16 -7.42 -4.62 -18.92
C LEU A 16 -8.12 -5.91 -18.48
N VAL A 17 -7.67 -6.49 -17.35
CA VAL A 17 -8.29 -7.69 -16.77
C VAL A 17 -9.74 -7.42 -16.39
N LEU A 18 -10.03 -6.29 -15.77
CA LEU A 18 -11.39 -5.87 -15.41
C LEU A 18 -12.27 -5.75 -16.66
N GLY A 19 -11.78 -5.11 -17.71
CA GLY A 19 -12.50 -4.99 -18.99
C GLY A 19 -12.76 -6.36 -19.66
N ALA A 20 -11.77 -7.26 -19.65
CA ALA A 20 -11.91 -8.61 -20.17
C ALA A 20 -12.93 -9.43 -19.36
N LEU A 21 -12.87 -9.37 -18.03
CA LEU A 21 -13.84 -10.03 -17.14
C LEU A 21 -15.25 -9.47 -17.36
N TRP A 22 -15.38 -8.16 -17.51
CA TRP A 22 -16.66 -7.53 -17.78
C TRP A 22 -17.24 -8.02 -19.10
N LEU A 23 -16.43 -7.99 -20.18
CA LEU A 23 -16.85 -8.48 -21.48
C LEU A 23 -17.26 -9.96 -21.45
N ALA A 24 -16.44 -10.81 -20.80
CA ALA A 24 -16.74 -12.23 -20.66
C ALA A 24 -18.03 -12.47 -19.88
N THR A 25 -18.23 -11.72 -18.79
CA THR A 25 -19.44 -11.80 -17.97
C THR A 25 -20.67 -11.37 -18.77
N GLU A 26 -20.56 -10.26 -19.51
CA GLU A 26 -21.66 -9.75 -20.35
C GLU A 26 -22.03 -10.73 -21.45
N LEU A 27 -21.03 -11.31 -22.16
CA LEU A 27 -21.27 -12.31 -23.20
C LEU A 27 -21.90 -13.58 -22.63
N PHE A 28 -21.42 -14.05 -21.46
CA PHE A 28 -21.97 -15.24 -20.81
C PHE A 28 -23.43 -15.04 -20.42
N TYR A 29 -23.76 -13.91 -19.78
CA TYR A 29 -25.14 -13.63 -19.37
C TYR A 29 -26.04 -13.31 -20.56
N ARG A 30 -25.53 -12.67 -21.62
CA ARG A 30 -26.30 -12.43 -22.85
C ARG A 30 -26.67 -13.72 -23.52
N HIS A 31 -25.78 -14.72 -23.55
CA HIS A 31 -26.07 -16.05 -24.10
C HIS A 31 -27.09 -16.83 -23.24
N GLN A 32 -27.11 -16.58 -21.94
CA GLN A 32 -28.06 -17.22 -21.01
C GLN A 32 -29.43 -16.51 -20.97
N SER A 33 -29.49 -15.24 -21.32
CA SER A 33 -30.69 -14.38 -21.23
C SER A 33 -31.33 -14.09 -22.57
N GLU A 34 -31.45 -15.06 -23.48
CA GLU A 34 -32.29 -14.87 -24.71
C GLU A 34 -33.76 -14.53 -24.37
N HIS A 35 -34.13 -14.52 -23.05
CA HIS A 35 -35.48 -14.25 -22.59
C HIS A 35 -35.62 -13.01 -21.67
N GLU A 36 -34.55 -12.32 -21.34
CA GLU A 36 -34.62 -11.14 -20.45
C GLU A 36 -34.15 -9.87 -21.19
N GLY A 37 -35.03 -8.86 -21.28
CA GLY A 37 -34.82 -7.67 -22.11
C GLY A 37 -33.68 -6.75 -21.65
N ALA A 38 -33.26 -5.84 -22.53
CA ALA A 38 -32.18 -4.87 -22.35
C ALA A 38 -32.21 -4.02 -21.06
N GLY A 39 -33.34 -3.95 -20.37
CA GLY A 39 -33.49 -3.25 -19.10
C GLY A 39 -32.81 -3.92 -17.91
N GLU A 40 -32.57 -5.23 -17.93
CA GLU A 40 -31.93 -5.94 -16.82
C GLU A 40 -30.39 -5.75 -16.81
N THR A 41 -29.78 -5.72 -17.99
CA THR A 41 -28.35 -5.43 -18.13
C THR A 41 -27.99 -4.04 -17.57
N GLN A 42 -28.83 -3.03 -17.89
CA GLN A 42 -28.62 -1.67 -17.38
C GLN A 42 -28.78 -1.59 -15.85
N LYS A 43 -29.76 -2.29 -15.29
CA LYS A 43 -29.94 -2.39 -13.83
C LYS A 43 -28.76 -3.07 -13.14
N ARG A 44 -28.15 -4.08 -13.78
CA ARG A 44 -26.97 -4.80 -13.26
C ARG A 44 -25.74 -3.90 -13.23
N ILE A 45 -25.47 -3.16 -14.32
CA ILE A 45 -24.37 -2.20 -14.40
C ILE A 45 -24.51 -1.12 -13.31
N VAL A 46 -25.67 -0.50 -13.20
CA VAL A 46 -25.95 0.49 -12.18
C VAL A 46 -25.78 -0.10 -10.76
N GLY A 47 -26.21 -1.34 -10.55
CA GLY A 47 -26.05 -2.05 -9.27
C GLY A 47 -24.58 -2.35 -8.92
N ILE A 48 -23.71 -2.59 -9.90
CA ILE A 48 -22.25 -2.76 -9.68
C ILE A 48 -21.60 -1.41 -9.37
N ILE A 49 -21.92 -0.38 -10.15
CA ILE A 49 -21.36 0.96 -9.94
C ILE A 49 -21.78 1.52 -8.58
N SER A 50 -23.01 1.27 -8.13
CA SER A 50 -23.49 1.72 -6.82
C SER A 50 -22.76 1.08 -5.64
N ARG A 51 -22.04 -0.02 -5.84
CA ARG A 51 -21.20 -0.66 -4.81
C ARG A 51 -19.82 -0.06 -4.67
N ILE A 52 -19.45 0.86 -5.54
CA ILE A 52 -18.18 1.60 -5.44
C ILE A 52 -18.25 2.48 -4.19
N ASP A 53 -17.31 2.27 -3.29
CA ASP A 53 -17.22 3.07 -2.07
C ASP A 53 -16.57 4.43 -2.35
N MET A 54 -17.43 5.41 -2.65
CA MET A 54 -16.99 6.79 -2.88
C MET A 54 -16.35 7.43 -1.65
N SER A 55 -16.73 7.00 -0.43
CA SER A 55 -16.11 7.52 0.78
C SER A 55 -14.64 7.17 0.85
N THR A 56 -14.28 5.92 0.55
CA THR A 56 -12.88 5.48 0.48
C THR A 56 -12.11 6.22 -0.60
N ILE A 57 -12.68 6.42 -1.80
CA ILE A 57 -12.02 7.17 -2.87
C ILE A 57 -11.74 8.62 -2.44
N LEU A 58 -12.74 9.32 -1.88
CA LEU A 58 -12.60 10.69 -1.41
C LEU A 58 -11.63 10.81 -0.23
N PHE A 59 -11.62 9.81 0.66
CA PHE A 59 -10.68 9.74 1.77
C PHE A 59 -9.23 9.67 1.26
N PHE A 60 -8.92 8.74 0.35
CA PHE A 60 -7.57 8.66 -0.22
C PHE A 60 -7.20 9.91 -1.02
N LEU A 61 -8.13 10.46 -1.80
CA LEU A 61 -7.89 11.72 -2.51
C LEU A 61 -7.53 12.84 -1.54
N GLY A 62 -8.29 13.00 -0.45
CA GLY A 62 -8.04 14.03 0.56
C GLY A 62 -6.68 13.86 1.23
N ILE A 63 -6.30 12.65 1.59
CA ILE A 63 -4.98 12.37 2.19
C ILE A 63 -3.84 12.67 1.20
N LEU A 64 -3.94 12.22 -0.05
CA LEU A 64 -2.90 12.47 -1.06
C LEU A 64 -2.77 13.97 -1.37
N MET A 65 -3.87 14.71 -1.39
CA MET A 65 -3.83 16.16 -1.51
C MET A 65 -3.15 16.84 -0.32
N ALA A 66 -3.43 16.38 0.91
CA ALA A 66 -2.79 16.90 2.12
C ALA A 66 -1.27 16.62 2.10
N VAL A 67 -0.86 15.40 1.72
CA VAL A 67 0.57 15.04 1.56
C VAL A 67 1.22 15.92 0.49
N GLY A 68 0.56 16.14 -0.65
CA GLY A 68 1.04 17.03 -1.71
C GLY A 68 1.22 18.48 -1.24
N CYS A 69 0.30 18.99 -0.43
CA CYS A 69 0.45 20.31 0.20
C CYS A 69 1.66 20.37 1.13
N LEU A 70 1.84 19.37 2.01
CA LEU A 70 2.98 19.30 2.92
C LEU A 70 4.31 19.21 2.17
N GLN A 71 4.34 18.51 1.04
CA GLN A 71 5.50 18.46 0.16
C GLN A 71 5.80 19.84 -0.45
N GLN A 72 4.77 20.51 -0.97
CA GLN A 72 4.92 21.83 -1.64
C GLN A 72 5.45 22.91 -0.69
N ILE A 73 5.03 22.91 0.58
CA ILE A 73 5.51 23.87 1.59
C ILE A 73 6.83 23.46 2.24
N GLY A 74 7.43 22.34 1.84
CA GLY A 74 8.75 21.88 2.29
C GLY A 74 8.78 21.23 3.67
N VAL A 75 7.64 21.00 4.31
CA VAL A 75 7.55 20.35 5.63
C VAL A 75 8.11 18.93 5.57
N LEU A 76 7.73 18.15 4.52
CA LEU A 76 8.21 16.78 4.38
C LEU A 76 9.74 16.71 4.22
N ALA A 77 10.33 17.59 3.42
CA ALA A 77 11.79 17.68 3.28
C ALA A 77 12.49 18.04 4.61
N SER A 78 11.85 18.85 5.47
CA SER A 78 12.38 19.18 6.78
C SER A 78 12.30 17.98 7.74
N VAL A 79 11.23 17.20 7.69
CA VAL A 79 11.08 15.96 8.46
C VAL A 79 12.13 14.94 8.03
N GLY A 80 12.33 14.74 6.70
CA GLY A 80 13.34 13.85 6.17
C GLY A 80 14.75 14.20 6.67
N ARG A 81 15.13 15.48 6.57
CA ARG A 81 16.43 15.94 7.11
C ARG A 81 16.54 15.73 8.63
N GLY A 82 15.45 15.93 9.38
CA GLY A 82 15.43 15.65 10.82
C GLY A 82 15.67 14.19 11.14
N LEU A 83 15.07 13.28 10.38
CA LEU A 83 15.30 11.84 10.52
C LEU A 83 16.76 11.47 10.18
N ASP A 84 17.30 11.98 9.07
CA ASP A 84 18.68 11.70 8.66
C ASP A 84 19.70 12.21 9.68
N THR A 85 19.49 13.39 10.23
CA THR A 85 20.38 13.95 11.29
C THR A 85 20.27 13.17 12.60
N THR A 86 19.09 12.70 12.96
CA THR A 86 18.86 11.96 14.20
C THR A 86 19.43 10.54 14.14
N PHE A 87 19.33 9.89 12.98
CA PHE A 87 19.75 8.50 12.77
C PHE A 87 21.02 8.37 11.91
N GLU A 88 21.78 9.44 11.77
CA GLU A 88 23.07 9.47 11.06
C GLU A 88 23.00 8.92 9.63
N GLY A 89 21.85 9.11 8.97
CA GLY A 89 21.61 8.59 7.61
C GLY A 89 21.48 7.05 7.51
N ASN A 90 21.27 6.36 8.64
CA ASN A 90 21.09 4.92 8.63
C ASN A 90 19.71 4.54 8.06
N HIS A 91 19.69 4.12 6.80
CA HIS A 91 18.47 3.78 6.07
C HIS A 91 17.65 2.65 6.72
N TYR A 92 18.29 1.69 7.39
CA TYR A 92 17.60 0.60 8.09
C TYR A 92 16.82 1.12 9.30
N LEU A 93 17.41 2.04 10.08
CA LEU A 93 16.75 2.65 11.22
C LEU A 93 15.62 3.58 10.78
N VAL A 94 15.89 4.45 9.80
CA VAL A 94 14.89 5.40 9.30
C VAL A 94 13.68 4.65 8.73
N THR A 95 13.87 3.70 7.82
CA THR A 95 12.78 2.93 7.23
C THR A 95 12.08 2.04 8.26
N GLY A 96 12.84 1.47 9.21
CA GLY A 96 12.30 0.69 10.31
C GLY A 96 11.34 1.49 11.19
N ILE A 97 11.68 2.71 11.55
CA ILE A 97 10.83 3.61 12.34
C ILE A 97 9.61 4.05 11.52
N ILE A 98 9.80 4.40 10.25
CA ILE A 98 8.70 4.72 9.33
C ILE A 98 7.72 3.55 9.26
N GLY A 99 8.20 2.32 9.18
CA GLY A 99 7.35 1.14 9.17
C GLY A 99 6.58 0.91 10.48
N VAL A 100 7.16 1.25 11.64
CA VAL A 100 6.40 1.25 12.90
C VAL A 100 5.27 2.29 12.85
N LEU A 101 5.51 3.46 12.29
CA LEU A 101 4.46 4.47 12.08
C LEU A 101 3.36 3.97 11.14
N SER A 102 3.66 3.08 10.17
CA SER A 102 2.67 2.44 9.31
C SER A 102 1.65 1.59 10.08
N SER A 103 1.95 1.20 11.31
CA SER A 103 0.97 0.52 12.15
C SER A 103 -0.21 1.41 12.58
N ILE A 104 -0.03 2.72 12.50
CA ILE A 104 -1.04 3.73 12.90
C ILE A 104 -1.57 4.46 11.68
N VAL A 105 -0.69 4.78 10.73
CA VAL A 105 -1.01 5.49 9.49
C VAL A 105 -1.05 4.49 8.36
N ASP A 106 -2.09 4.54 7.52
CA ASP A 106 -2.18 3.67 6.35
C ASP A 106 -0.91 3.77 5.49
N ASN A 107 -0.46 2.64 4.97
CA ASN A 107 0.77 2.49 4.20
C ASN A 107 0.81 3.40 2.95
N VAL A 108 -0.31 3.61 2.26
CA VAL A 108 -0.35 4.41 1.02
C VAL A 108 0.03 5.87 1.27
N PRO A 109 -0.63 6.63 2.19
CA PRO A 109 -0.24 8.00 2.48
C PRO A 109 1.15 8.09 3.12
N LEU A 110 1.58 7.08 3.88
CA LEU A 110 2.90 7.06 4.49
C LEU A 110 4.01 6.99 3.43
N VAL A 111 3.88 6.04 2.48
CA VAL A 111 4.84 5.91 1.37
C VAL A 111 4.84 7.15 0.48
N ALA A 112 3.66 7.72 0.18
CA ALA A 112 3.57 8.97 -0.58
C ALA A 112 4.28 10.13 0.15
N GLY A 113 4.14 10.20 1.49
CA GLY A 113 4.87 11.14 2.33
C GLY A 113 6.39 10.95 2.23
N CYS A 114 6.87 9.72 2.29
CA CYS A 114 8.30 9.41 2.17
C CYS A 114 8.85 9.77 0.79
N MET A 115 8.09 9.55 -0.28
CA MET A 115 8.47 10.00 -1.62
C MET A 115 8.56 11.53 -1.74
N GLY A 116 7.83 12.27 -0.90
CA GLY A 116 7.93 13.71 -0.77
C GLY A 116 9.08 14.18 0.13
N MET A 117 9.56 13.33 1.05
CA MET A 117 10.69 13.62 1.94
C MET A 117 12.03 13.42 1.24
N TYR A 118 12.15 12.35 0.46
CA TYR A 118 13.40 11.87 -0.10
C TYR A 118 13.35 11.88 -1.64
N PRO A 119 14.32 12.55 -2.30
CA PRO A 119 14.45 12.47 -3.75
C PRO A 119 15.03 11.11 -4.17
N ILE A 120 14.61 10.60 -5.31
CA ILE A 120 15.23 9.44 -5.94
C ILE A 120 16.59 9.88 -6.52
N ALA A 121 17.67 9.23 -6.12
CA ALA A 121 19.01 9.46 -6.65
C ALA A 121 19.24 8.63 -7.92
N GLU A 122 20.25 9.01 -8.70
CA GLU A 122 20.65 8.25 -9.88
C GLU A 122 21.39 6.97 -9.53
N VAL A 123 22.15 6.97 -8.42
CA VAL A 123 22.97 5.84 -7.96
C VAL A 123 22.96 5.74 -6.44
N GLY A 124 23.30 4.55 -5.92
CA GLY A 124 23.41 4.28 -4.48
C GLY A 124 22.11 3.84 -3.84
N ASP A 125 22.08 3.89 -2.50
CA ASP A 125 20.97 3.36 -1.69
C ASP A 125 19.63 4.06 -1.90
N MET A 126 19.67 5.31 -2.36
CA MET A 126 18.49 6.13 -2.66
C MET A 126 18.10 6.08 -4.14
N ALA A 127 18.79 5.28 -4.97
CA ALA A 127 18.46 5.09 -6.37
C ALA A 127 17.14 4.31 -6.51
N GLN A 128 16.56 4.33 -7.72
CA GLN A 128 15.43 3.45 -8.05
C GLN A 128 15.84 2.00 -7.77
N ASP A 129 15.01 1.26 -7.03
CA ASP A 129 15.30 -0.09 -6.54
C ASP A 129 16.49 -0.18 -5.55
N GLY A 130 16.96 0.96 -5.01
CA GLY A 130 17.98 1.01 -3.96
C GLY A 130 17.46 0.49 -2.60
N ILE A 131 18.40 0.28 -1.67
CA ILE A 131 18.12 -0.31 -0.34
C ILE A 131 17.01 0.44 0.39
N PHE A 132 17.03 1.78 0.36
CA PHE A 132 16.04 2.61 1.04
C PHE A 132 14.61 2.30 0.56
N TRP A 133 14.39 2.28 -0.75
CA TRP A 133 13.05 2.10 -1.32
C TRP A 133 12.54 0.67 -1.19
N GLN A 134 13.43 -0.32 -1.29
CA GLN A 134 13.09 -1.71 -1.06
C GLN A 134 12.67 -1.95 0.40
N LEU A 135 13.47 -1.42 1.34
CA LEU A 135 13.15 -1.48 2.77
C LEU A 135 11.89 -0.69 3.11
N LEU A 136 11.72 0.49 2.55
CA LEU A 136 10.51 1.29 2.77
C LEU A 136 9.26 0.53 2.32
N ALA A 137 9.29 -0.10 1.16
CA ALA A 137 8.17 -0.91 0.66
C ALA A 137 7.85 -2.07 1.61
N TYR A 138 8.88 -2.79 2.08
CA TYR A 138 8.72 -3.85 3.07
C TYR A 138 8.19 -3.31 4.41
N CYS A 139 8.85 -2.30 4.96
CA CYS A 139 8.54 -1.75 6.27
C CYS A 139 7.15 -1.11 6.32
N ALA A 140 6.78 -0.35 5.30
CA ALA A 140 5.43 0.22 5.23
C ALA A 140 4.35 -0.84 5.05
N GLY A 141 4.58 -1.84 4.19
CA GLY A 141 3.61 -2.91 3.95
C GLY A 141 3.41 -3.83 5.14
N VAL A 142 4.50 -4.33 5.72
CA VAL A 142 4.44 -5.26 6.87
C VAL A 142 4.15 -4.53 8.18
N GLY A 143 4.66 -3.30 8.32
CA GLY A 143 4.45 -2.47 9.50
C GLY A 143 2.98 -2.25 9.86
N GLY A 144 2.12 -2.08 8.86
CA GLY A 144 0.68 -1.95 9.04
C GLY A 144 0.01 -3.14 9.74
N SER A 145 0.63 -4.32 9.72
CA SER A 145 0.10 -5.51 10.40
C SER A 145 0.40 -5.55 11.91
N MET A 146 1.28 -4.69 12.42
CA MET A 146 1.59 -4.64 13.85
C MET A 146 0.39 -4.20 14.70
N LEU A 147 -0.41 -3.26 14.19
CA LEU A 147 -1.70 -2.93 14.76
C LEU A 147 -2.79 -3.18 13.71
N ILE A 148 -3.90 -3.78 14.12
CA ILE A 148 -4.99 -4.14 13.18
C ILE A 148 -5.59 -2.94 12.47
N ILE A 149 -5.45 -1.74 13.05
CA ILE A 149 -5.92 -0.47 12.49
C ILE A 149 -4.98 0.12 11.43
N GLY A 150 -3.75 -0.39 11.31
CA GLY A 150 -2.74 0.10 10.37
C GLY A 150 -3.00 -0.31 8.91
N SER A 151 -4.06 -1.08 8.65
CA SER A 151 -4.47 -1.41 7.29
C SER A 151 -5.98 -1.49 7.15
N ALA A 152 -6.51 -1.00 6.04
CA ALA A 152 -7.94 -1.09 5.73
C ALA A 152 -8.44 -2.55 5.76
N ALA A 153 -7.64 -3.49 5.25
CA ALA A 153 -7.95 -4.92 5.28
C ALA A 153 -8.05 -5.46 6.71
N GLY A 154 -7.17 -5.03 7.62
CA GLY A 154 -7.21 -5.40 9.04
C GLY A 154 -8.49 -4.96 9.72
N VAL A 155 -8.93 -3.73 9.45
CA VAL A 155 -10.19 -3.18 10.00
C VAL A 155 -11.41 -3.99 9.50
N VAL A 156 -11.43 -4.35 8.22
CA VAL A 156 -12.49 -5.20 7.65
C VAL A 156 -12.52 -6.57 8.32
N VAL A 157 -11.38 -7.24 8.46
CA VAL A 157 -11.27 -8.54 9.15
C VAL A 157 -11.72 -8.44 10.61
N MET A 158 -11.32 -7.37 11.30
CA MET A 158 -11.77 -7.11 12.68
C MET A 158 -13.29 -7.06 12.78
N GLY A 159 -13.95 -6.41 11.83
CA GLY A 159 -15.41 -6.32 11.77
C GLY A 159 -16.09 -7.66 11.48
N LEU A 160 -15.57 -8.41 10.50
CA LEU A 160 -16.13 -9.70 10.06
C LEU A 160 -15.96 -10.78 11.13
N GLU A 161 -14.77 -10.90 11.71
CA GLU A 161 -14.44 -11.92 12.70
C GLU A 161 -14.75 -11.50 14.15
N LYS A 162 -15.31 -10.29 14.34
CA LYS A 162 -15.63 -9.72 15.66
C LYS A 162 -14.43 -9.71 16.62
N ILE A 163 -13.22 -9.52 16.09
CA ILE A 163 -11.99 -9.44 16.86
C ILE A 163 -11.91 -8.07 17.49
N THR A 164 -11.61 -7.99 18.80
CA THR A 164 -11.38 -6.72 19.46
C THR A 164 -9.94 -6.25 19.28
N PHE A 165 -9.73 -4.92 19.19
CA PHE A 165 -8.41 -4.33 19.11
C PHE A 165 -7.47 -4.78 20.24
N GLY A 166 -7.97 -4.83 21.48
CA GLY A 166 -7.21 -5.27 22.63
C GLY A 166 -6.79 -6.74 22.57
N TRP A 167 -7.62 -7.61 22.02
CA TRP A 167 -7.27 -9.01 21.80
C TRP A 167 -6.13 -9.15 20.75
N TYR A 168 -6.26 -8.44 19.63
CA TYR A 168 -5.25 -8.42 18.59
C TYR A 168 -3.89 -7.94 19.13
N MET A 169 -3.90 -6.82 19.86
CA MET A 169 -2.69 -6.25 20.45
C MET A 169 -1.97 -7.23 21.38
N LYS A 170 -2.72 -7.98 22.20
CA LYS A 170 -2.14 -8.93 23.15
C LYS A 170 -1.64 -10.22 22.50
N ARG A 171 -2.26 -10.66 21.40
CA ARG A 171 -2.01 -11.99 20.82
C ARG A 171 -1.20 -11.95 19.54
N ILE A 172 -1.46 -10.98 18.66
CA ILE A 172 -0.93 -10.97 17.30
C ILE A 172 0.15 -9.89 17.12
N SER A 173 -0.01 -8.70 17.70
CA SER A 173 0.93 -7.59 17.51
C SER A 173 2.38 -7.95 17.82
N TRP A 174 2.65 -8.74 18.85
CA TRP A 174 4.00 -9.18 19.18
C TRP A 174 4.59 -10.12 18.13
N ILE A 175 3.78 -11.04 17.60
CA ILE A 175 4.21 -11.97 16.54
C ILE A 175 4.49 -11.17 15.27
N ALA A 176 3.61 -10.22 14.93
CA ALA A 176 3.79 -9.32 13.79
C ALA A 176 5.04 -8.45 13.94
N PHE A 177 5.29 -7.91 15.13
CA PHE A 177 6.50 -7.14 15.41
C PHE A 177 7.78 -7.97 15.29
N LEU A 178 7.79 -9.19 15.85
CA LEU A 178 8.94 -10.10 15.71
C LEU A 178 9.18 -10.47 14.24
N GLY A 179 8.13 -10.77 13.49
CA GLY A 179 8.22 -11.02 12.04
C GLY A 179 8.75 -9.82 11.27
N TYR A 180 8.31 -8.62 11.63
CA TYR A 180 8.77 -7.36 11.06
C TYR A 180 10.27 -7.15 11.25
N VAL A 181 10.75 -7.28 12.50
CA VAL A 181 12.19 -7.14 12.81
C VAL A 181 13.02 -8.26 12.17
N ALA A 182 12.51 -9.49 12.18
CA ALA A 182 13.18 -10.62 11.54
C ALA A 182 13.35 -10.40 10.03
N GLY A 183 12.35 -9.85 9.35
CA GLY A 183 12.44 -9.55 7.92
C GLY A 183 13.47 -8.46 7.60
N ILE A 184 13.56 -7.41 8.41
CA ILE A 184 14.63 -6.39 8.28
C ILE A 184 16.01 -7.06 8.48
N ALA A 185 16.14 -7.91 9.49
CA ALA A 185 17.39 -8.62 9.78
C ALA A 185 17.79 -9.55 8.64
N VAL A 186 16.85 -10.30 8.08
CA VAL A 186 17.09 -11.19 6.92
C VAL A 186 17.49 -10.38 5.69
N TYR A 187 16.83 -9.23 5.44
CA TYR A 187 17.20 -8.35 4.34
C TYR A 187 18.61 -7.80 4.52
N TRP A 188 18.95 -7.35 5.72
CA TRP A 188 20.29 -6.85 6.06
C TRP A 188 21.36 -7.95 5.86
N LEU A 189 21.11 -9.16 6.34
CA LEU A 189 21.99 -10.32 6.15
C LEU A 189 22.15 -10.65 4.65
N GLY A 190 21.07 -10.64 3.89
CA GLY A 190 21.09 -10.91 2.46
C GLY A 190 21.98 -9.90 1.70
N LYS A 191 21.84 -8.62 2.01
CA LYS A 191 22.68 -7.57 1.41
C LYS A 191 24.15 -7.66 1.84
N THR A 192 24.41 -7.98 3.11
CA THR A 192 25.78 -7.98 3.67
C THR A 192 26.54 -9.26 3.32
N VAL A 193 25.88 -10.43 3.32
CA VAL A 193 26.53 -11.75 3.16
C VAL A 193 26.46 -12.26 1.73
N ILE A 194 25.35 -12.03 1.03
CA ILE A 194 25.09 -12.59 -0.31
C ILE A 194 25.37 -11.56 -1.41
N GLY A 195 25.41 -10.26 -1.08
CA GLY A 195 25.64 -9.19 -2.05
C GLY A 195 24.46 -8.99 -3.03
N LEU A 196 23.26 -9.29 -2.59
CA LEU A 196 22.02 -9.12 -3.38
C LEU A 196 21.69 -7.65 -3.65
#